data_fbb6089c92148d7283b623ead1d7de1a
#
_entry.id   fbb6089c92148d7283b623ead1d7de1a
#
_cell.length_a   1.000
_cell.length_b   1.000
_cell.length_c   1.000
_cell.angle_alpha   90.00
_cell.angle_beta   90.00
_cell.angle_gamma   90.00
#
_symmetry.space_group_name_H-M   'P 1'
#
loop_
_entity.id
_entity.type
_entity.pdbx_description
1 polymer ?
#
loop_
_entity_poly.entity_id
_entity_poly.type
_entity_poly.pdbx_seq_one_letter_code
_entity_poly.pdbx_strand_id
1 'polypeptide(L)'
;MTKVFSGIRPSGRLHLGNYLGAIRNWIELQNSAEQCIFAVVDLHGITTPYDPKMLQAQINDAVLDFLAAGVDPEKALLIRQSKVPQHAELMWLLSTITPTGWLERLPNWREKIDQVESMGDRGASYRNNLSMLAYPVLMAADILLYGSDLVPIGEDQLPHIEITNEIGSKFNHLFGETFPRVKPFIADGARIMSLQDPTIKMSKTGDSGISLGDTADEVRAKIKRAATDSGNEIKYDEKEKAGISNLLTIYSALSNKKISEIETEYTGKSYSEFKSDLAEVVMQFLAPLQERRERLAQDPDFVSSILAKSEEKARLLAKDVLSVVKEKMGVD
;
A
#
# COMPACT_ATOMS: atom_id res chain seq x y z
N MET A 1 11.98 -8.50 19.30
CA MET A 1 12.36 -7.33 18.47
C MET A 1 11.52 -7.40 17.21
N THR A 2 10.87 -6.29 16.82
CA THR A 2 9.85 -6.29 15.75
C THR A 2 10.50 -6.03 14.39
N LYS A 3 10.22 -6.91 13.42
CA LYS A 3 10.66 -6.76 12.04
C LYS A 3 9.45 -6.57 11.13
N VAL A 4 9.48 -5.52 10.34
CA VAL A 4 8.35 -5.06 9.51
C VAL A 4 8.68 -5.21 8.03
N PHE A 5 7.76 -5.78 7.27
CA PHE A 5 7.75 -5.68 5.82
C PHE A 5 6.43 -5.09 5.35
N SER A 6 6.47 -4.21 4.38
CA SER A 6 5.26 -3.74 3.68
C SER A 6 5.60 -3.27 2.28
N GLY A 7 4.63 -3.34 1.37
CA GLY A 7 4.86 -2.96 -0.01
C GLY A 7 3.62 -2.40 -0.70
N ILE A 8 3.85 -1.49 -1.64
CA ILE A 8 2.80 -0.90 -2.47
C ILE A 8 3.15 -1.10 -3.94
N ARG A 9 2.17 -1.54 -4.73
CA ARG A 9 2.33 -1.72 -6.19
C ARG A 9 2.47 -0.38 -6.90
N PRO A 10 3.37 -0.26 -7.90
CA PRO A 10 3.54 0.94 -8.70
C PRO A 10 2.45 1.05 -9.79
N SER A 11 1.18 1.10 -9.39
CA SER A 11 0.02 1.10 -10.29
C SER A 11 -0.60 2.49 -10.45
N GLY A 12 0.21 3.51 -10.75
CA GLY A 12 -0.20 4.90 -10.87
C GLY A 12 0.17 5.77 -9.67
N ARG A 13 -0.21 7.05 -9.70
CA ARG A 13 0.12 8.03 -8.64
C ARG A 13 -0.48 7.61 -7.31
N LEU A 14 0.28 7.83 -6.24
CA LEU A 14 -0.24 7.65 -4.88
C LEU A 14 -1.30 8.72 -4.57
N HIS A 15 -2.30 8.32 -3.80
CA HIS A 15 -3.39 9.20 -3.37
C HIS A 15 -3.47 9.26 -1.84
N LEU A 16 -4.26 10.18 -1.33
CA LEU A 16 -4.43 10.43 0.10
C LEU A 16 -4.80 9.15 0.88
N GLY A 17 -5.62 8.27 0.29
CA GLY A 17 -5.96 6.99 0.88
C GLY A 17 -4.78 6.02 1.02
N ASN A 18 -3.79 6.07 0.11
CA ASN A 18 -2.55 5.30 0.28
C ASN A 18 -1.68 5.88 1.40
N TYR A 19 -1.61 7.21 1.49
CA TYR A 19 -0.86 7.86 2.55
C TYR A 19 -1.45 7.53 3.93
N LEU A 20 -2.73 7.80 4.12
CA LEU A 20 -3.41 7.62 5.41
C LEU A 20 -3.56 6.14 5.80
N GLY A 21 -3.78 5.26 4.82
CA GLY A 21 -3.99 3.83 5.07
C GLY A 21 -2.71 2.99 5.20
N ALA A 22 -1.57 3.47 4.67
CA ALA A 22 -0.34 2.68 4.67
C ALA A 22 0.91 3.49 5.04
N ILE A 23 1.23 4.57 4.30
CA ILE A 23 2.52 5.26 4.42
C ILE A 23 2.68 5.92 5.79
N ARG A 24 1.62 6.50 6.35
CA ARG A 24 1.61 7.06 7.70
C ARG A 24 2.04 6.03 8.74
N ASN A 25 1.55 4.80 8.62
CA ASN A 25 1.92 3.71 9.51
C ASN A 25 3.38 3.30 9.34
N TRP A 26 3.91 3.34 8.11
CA TRP A 26 5.33 3.10 7.85
C TRP A 26 6.22 4.12 8.58
N ILE A 27 5.82 5.41 8.54
CA ILE A 27 6.55 6.49 9.21
C ILE A 27 6.53 6.31 10.75
N GLU A 28 5.45 5.82 11.30
CA GLU A 28 5.36 5.50 12.74
C GLU A 28 6.21 4.27 13.10
N LEU A 29 6.09 3.19 12.31
CA LEU A 29 6.80 1.95 12.55
C LEU A 29 8.32 2.07 12.39
N GLN A 30 8.81 2.86 11.42
CA GLN A 30 10.27 3.06 11.25
C GLN A 30 10.95 3.71 12.45
N ASN A 31 10.18 4.37 13.34
CA ASN A 31 10.71 4.98 14.56
C ASN A 31 10.67 4.04 15.77
N SER A 32 9.97 2.91 15.70
CA SER A 32 9.73 2.02 16.85
C SER A 32 10.16 0.57 16.61
N ALA A 33 10.19 0.10 15.37
CA ALA A 33 10.61 -1.26 15.04
C ALA A 33 12.14 -1.35 14.89
N GLU A 34 12.66 -2.57 15.10
CA GLU A 34 14.09 -2.86 14.95
C GLU A 34 14.51 -2.82 13.47
N GLN A 35 13.68 -3.32 12.59
CA GLN A 35 13.92 -3.39 11.15
C GLN A 35 12.64 -3.09 10.39
N CYS A 36 12.71 -2.15 9.47
CA CYS A 36 11.65 -1.88 8.51
C CYS A 36 12.16 -2.02 7.08
N ILE A 37 11.42 -2.75 6.26
CA ILE A 37 11.64 -2.85 4.82
C ILE A 37 10.36 -2.45 4.13
N PHE A 38 10.43 -1.37 3.37
CA PHE A 38 9.32 -0.87 2.56
C PHE A 38 9.65 -1.03 1.08
N ALA A 39 8.74 -1.60 0.33
CA ALA A 39 8.99 -2.03 -1.04
C ALA A 39 8.04 -1.39 -2.06
N VAL A 40 8.61 -0.97 -3.18
CA VAL A 40 7.84 -0.87 -4.42
C VAL A 40 7.75 -2.28 -4.98
N VAL A 41 6.58 -2.92 -4.85
CA VAL A 41 6.38 -4.32 -5.25
C VAL A 41 6.02 -4.42 -6.74
N ASP A 42 7.02 -4.22 -7.56
CA ASP A 42 6.92 -4.15 -9.01
C ASP A 42 6.66 -5.52 -9.66
N LEU A 43 7.12 -6.63 -9.09
CA LEU A 43 6.75 -7.99 -9.54
C LEU A 43 5.25 -8.25 -9.31
N HIS A 44 4.68 -7.76 -8.20
CA HIS A 44 3.23 -7.76 -8.03
C HIS A 44 2.53 -6.81 -9.02
N GLY A 45 3.20 -5.74 -9.42
CA GLY A 45 2.68 -4.79 -10.40
C GLY A 45 2.38 -5.41 -11.76
N ILE A 46 3.17 -6.39 -12.18
CA ILE A 46 3.04 -7.07 -13.49
C ILE A 46 2.09 -8.27 -13.49
N THR A 47 1.47 -8.61 -12.36
CA THR A 47 0.48 -9.71 -12.29
C THR A 47 -0.86 -9.36 -12.94
N THR A 48 -1.12 -8.09 -13.20
CA THR A 48 -2.30 -7.55 -13.87
C THR A 48 -1.88 -6.75 -15.12
N PRO A 49 -2.78 -6.42 -16.05
CA PRO A 49 -2.44 -5.65 -17.24
C PRO A 49 -1.67 -4.36 -16.92
N TYR A 50 -0.54 -4.17 -17.56
CA TYR A 50 0.31 -2.99 -17.39
C TYR A 50 0.91 -2.54 -18.74
N ASP A 51 1.41 -1.32 -18.80
CA ASP A 51 2.19 -0.82 -19.93
C ASP A 51 3.70 -0.86 -19.57
N PRO A 52 4.50 -1.73 -20.23
CA PRO A 52 5.93 -1.83 -19.95
C PRO A 52 6.69 -0.50 -20.12
N LYS A 53 6.21 0.39 -21.00
CA LYS A 53 6.84 1.71 -21.23
C LYS A 53 6.61 2.67 -20.06
N MET A 54 5.51 2.49 -19.33
CA MET A 54 5.16 3.34 -18.18
C MET A 54 5.64 2.79 -16.85
N LEU A 55 5.89 1.47 -16.77
CA LEU A 55 6.18 0.79 -15.49
C LEU A 55 7.39 1.38 -14.77
N GLN A 56 8.49 1.64 -15.49
CA GLN A 56 9.70 2.20 -14.88
C GLN A 56 9.46 3.62 -14.33
N ALA A 57 8.70 4.43 -15.05
CA ALA A 57 8.31 5.76 -14.56
C ALA A 57 7.44 5.66 -13.31
N GLN A 58 6.47 4.75 -13.29
CA GLN A 58 5.60 4.51 -12.14
C GLN A 58 6.37 3.99 -10.90
N ILE A 59 7.40 3.16 -11.10
CA ILE A 59 8.28 2.70 -10.02
C ILE A 59 9.05 3.89 -9.44
N ASN A 60 9.64 4.72 -10.29
CA ASN A 60 10.39 5.91 -9.86
C ASN A 60 9.49 6.92 -9.14
N ASP A 61 8.28 7.16 -9.66
CA ASP A 61 7.29 8.01 -9.01
C ASP A 61 6.92 7.49 -7.61
N ALA A 62 6.70 6.19 -7.46
CA ALA A 62 6.40 5.60 -6.15
C ALA A 62 7.55 5.76 -5.16
N VAL A 63 8.81 5.59 -5.60
CA VAL A 63 10.00 5.82 -4.76
C VAL A 63 10.07 7.28 -4.30
N LEU A 64 9.89 8.24 -5.22
CA LEU A 64 9.90 9.66 -4.90
C LEU A 64 8.77 10.01 -3.91
N ASP A 65 7.58 9.46 -4.12
CA ASP A 65 6.43 9.69 -3.25
C ASP A 65 6.67 9.13 -1.83
N PHE A 66 7.28 7.93 -1.69
CA PHE A 66 7.59 7.36 -0.37
C PHE A 66 8.62 8.20 0.39
N LEU A 67 9.70 8.58 -0.25
CA LEU A 67 10.72 9.45 0.36
C LEU A 67 10.14 10.83 0.72
N ALA A 68 9.36 11.42 -0.19
CA ALA A 68 8.72 12.70 0.03
C ALA A 68 7.70 12.66 1.17
N ALA A 69 6.99 11.55 1.30
CA ALA A 69 6.03 11.31 2.37
C ALA A 69 6.67 11.16 3.75
N GLY A 70 7.98 10.88 3.82
CA GLY A 70 8.74 10.80 5.07
C GLY A 70 9.31 9.43 5.41
N VAL A 71 9.35 8.50 4.45
CA VAL A 71 10.17 7.29 4.61
C VAL A 71 11.63 7.70 4.69
N ASP A 72 12.26 7.42 5.82
CA ASP A 72 13.62 7.80 6.15
C ASP A 72 14.58 6.64 5.82
N PRO A 73 15.48 6.80 4.82
CA PRO A 73 16.39 5.74 4.41
C PRO A 73 17.47 5.37 5.45
N GLU A 74 17.64 6.18 6.49
CA GLU A 74 18.53 5.84 7.62
C GLU A 74 17.83 4.94 8.65
N LYS A 75 16.48 4.89 8.65
CA LYS A 75 15.67 4.11 9.59
C LYS A 75 15.02 2.87 8.95
N ALA A 76 14.73 2.94 7.66
CA ALA A 76 14.08 1.88 6.92
C ALA A 76 14.78 1.61 5.58
N LEU A 77 14.80 0.37 5.14
CA LEU A 77 15.24 0.03 3.79
C LEU A 77 14.09 0.28 2.82
N LEU A 78 14.33 1.13 1.82
CA LEU A 78 13.41 1.33 0.71
C LEU A 78 13.95 0.58 -0.51
N ILE A 79 13.20 -0.40 -1.00
CA ILE A 79 13.64 -1.29 -2.08
C ILE A 79 12.64 -1.36 -3.23
N ARG A 80 13.14 -1.73 -4.40
CA ARG A 80 12.34 -2.26 -5.50
C ARG A 80 12.39 -3.79 -5.43
N GLN A 81 11.25 -4.44 -5.38
CA GLN A 81 11.17 -5.90 -5.18
C GLN A 81 11.99 -6.67 -6.21
N SER A 82 11.93 -6.29 -7.50
CA SER A 82 12.68 -6.93 -8.58
C SER A 82 14.21 -6.81 -8.45
N LYS A 83 14.71 -5.89 -7.61
CA LYS A 83 16.16 -5.70 -7.37
C LYS A 83 16.70 -6.62 -6.27
N VAL A 84 15.84 -7.41 -5.66
CA VAL A 84 16.18 -8.47 -4.69
C VAL A 84 15.65 -9.80 -5.24
N PRO A 85 16.43 -10.51 -6.11
CA PRO A 85 15.95 -11.72 -6.79
C PRO A 85 15.49 -12.85 -5.87
N GLN A 86 15.95 -12.84 -4.63
CA GLN A 86 15.60 -13.83 -3.61
C GLN A 86 14.09 -13.90 -3.32
N HIS A 87 13.34 -12.82 -3.57
CA HIS A 87 11.86 -12.83 -3.48
C HIS A 87 11.26 -13.88 -4.42
N ALA A 88 11.69 -13.88 -5.69
CA ALA A 88 11.20 -14.83 -6.68
C ALA A 88 11.74 -16.26 -6.42
N GLU A 89 12.97 -16.38 -5.94
CA GLU A 89 13.55 -17.68 -5.61
C GLU A 89 12.83 -18.32 -4.42
N LEU A 90 12.61 -17.58 -3.33
CA LEU A 90 11.85 -18.09 -2.20
C LEU A 90 10.40 -18.40 -2.58
N MET A 91 9.75 -17.55 -3.38
CA MET A 91 8.40 -17.81 -3.91
C MET A 91 8.36 -19.15 -4.62
N TRP A 92 9.35 -19.49 -5.46
CA TRP A 92 9.40 -20.79 -6.14
C TRP A 92 9.51 -21.95 -5.13
N LEU A 93 10.41 -21.86 -4.16
CA LEU A 93 10.59 -22.88 -3.13
C LEU A 93 9.30 -23.10 -2.32
N LEU A 94 8.68 -22.02 -1.88
CA LEU A 94 7.40 -22.08 -1.14
C LEU A 94 6.24 -22.62 -2.00
N SER A 95 6.26 -22.38 -3.31
CA SER A 95 5.26 -22.92 -4.24
C SER A 95 5.23 -24.44 -4.27
N THR A 96 6.39 -25.11 -4.05
CA THR A 96 6.49 -26.58 -4.06
C THR A 96 5.73 -27.24 -2.90
N ILE A 97 5.44 -26.48 -1.85
CA ILE A 97 4.72 -26.97 -0.66
C ILE A 97 3.34 -26.34 -0.47
N THR A 98 2.97 -25.36 -1.29
CA THR A 98 1.68 -24.66 -1.17
C THR A 98 0.59 -25.36 -1.98
N PRO A 99 -0.47 -25.92 -1.35
CA PRO A 99 -1.59 -26.49 -2.09
C PRO A 99 -2.35 -25.41 -2.87
N THR A 100 -2.66 -25.67 -4.13
CA THR A 100 -3.41 -24.73 -4.98
C THR A 100 -4.80 -24.39 -4.41
N GLY A 101 -5.47 -25.36 -3.80
CA GLY A 101 -6.76 -25.16 -3.14
C GLY A 101 -6.75 -24.15 -1.98
N TRP A 102 -5.60 -23.83 -1.40
CA TRP A 102 -5.49 -22.74 -0.43
C TRP A 102 -5.64 -21.37 -1.12
N LEU A 103 -5.03 -21.23 -2.28
CA LEU A 103 -5.02 -20.00 -3.06
C LEU A 103 -6.37 -19.72 -3.72
N GLU A 104 -7.05 -20.77 -4.20
CA GLU A 104 -8.37 -20.68 -4.82
C GLU A 104 -9.48 -20.25 -3.85
N ARG A 105 -9.28 -20.46 -2.54
CA ARG A 105 -10.24 -20.07 -1.50
C ARG A 105 -10.14 -18.60 -1.10
N LEU A 106 -9.06 -17.88 -1.51
CA LEU A 106 -8.88 -16.48 -1.18
C LEU A 106 -9.99 -15.63 -1.85
N PRO A 107 -10.68 -14.76 -1.09
CA PRO A 107 -11.78 -13.94 -1.61
C PRO A 107 -11.38 -13.12 -2.85
N ASN A 108 -10.17 -12.58 -2.83
CA ASN A 108 -9.65 -11.70 -3.88
C ASN A 108 -9.35 -12.42 -5.21
N TRP A 109 -9.37 -13.76 -5.25
CA TRP A 109 -9.18 -14.51 -6.49
C TRP A 109 -10.31 -14.22 -7.48
N ARG A 110 -11.56 -14.33 -7.04
CA ARG A 110 -12.75 -14.05 -7.87
C ARG A 110 -12.83 -12.59 -8.27
N GLU A 111 -12.65 -11.67 -7.31
CA GLU A 111 -12.65 -10.23 -7.58
C GLU A 111 -11.59 -9.81 -8.62
N LYS A 112 -10.41 -10.42 -8.59
CA LYS A 112 -9.37 -10.15 -9.60
C LYS A 112 -9.74 -10.68 -10.98
N ILE A 113 -10.37 -11.84 -11.07
CA ILE A 113 -10.88 -12.34 -12.34
C ILE A 113 -11.90 -11.35 -12.92
N ASP A 114 -12.89 -10.94 -12.13
CA ASP A 114 -13.92 -9.98 -12.52
C ASP A 114 -13.31 -8.63 -12.97
N GLN A 115 -12.32 -8.15 -12.23
CA GLN A 115 -11.59 -6.92 -12.53
C GLN A 115 -10.84 -7.01 -13.87
N VAL A 116 -10.15 -8.12 -14.12
CA VAL A 116 -9.45 -8.37 -15.38
C VAL A 116 -10.43 -8.52 -16.54
N GLU A 117 -11.57 -9.16 -16.31
CA GLU A 117 -12.63 -9.30 -17.31
C GLU A 117 -13.23 -7.95 -17.71
N SER A 118 -13.39 -7.03 -16.75
CA SER A 118 -13.89 -5.67 -17.00
C SER A 118 -12.95 -4.82 -17.88
N MET A 119 -11.68 -5.21 -18.02
CA MET A 119 -10.69 -4.53 -18.87
C MET A 119 -10.78 -4.89 -20.36
N GLY A 120 -11.77 -5.70 -20.77
CA GLY A 120 -11.98 -6.10 -22.17
C GLY A 120 -10.79 -6.86 -22.78
N ASP A 121 -10.42 -6.54 -24.03
CA ASP A 121 -9.34 -7.24 -24.75
C ASP A 121 -7.99 -7.21 -24.04
N ARG A 122 -7.67 -6.13 -23.33
CA ARG A 122 -6.43 -6.04 -22.51
C ARG A 122 -6.45 -7.04 -21.35
N GLY A 123 -7.62 -7.22 -20.74
CA GLY A 123 -7.81 -8.16 -19.65
C GLY A 123 -7.79 -9.62 -20.14
N ALA A 124 -8.27 -9.90 -21.35
CA ALA A 124 -8.35 -11.26 -21.90
C ALA A 124 -7.00 -11.99 -21.89
N SER A 125 -5.90 -11.27 -22.16
CA SER A 125 -4.53 -11.82 -22.14
C SER A 125 -4.04 -12.22 -20.74
N TYR A 126 -4.66 -11.72 -19.67
CA TYR A 126 -4.29 -11.97 -18.28
C TYR A 126 -5.28 -12.90 -17.56
N ARG A 127 -6.39 -13.24 -18.21
CA ARG A 127 -7.39 -14.14 -17.66
C ARG A 127 -6.76 -15.50 -17.32
N ASN A 128 -6.92 -15.93 -16.07
CA ASN A 128 -6.42 -17.21 -15.57
C ASN A 128 -4.89 -17.41 -15.68
N ASN A 129 -4.11 -16.33 -15.74
CA ASN A 129 -2.67 -16.47 -15.67
C ASN A 129 -2.23 -17.02 -14.31
N LEU A 130 -1.21 -17.88 -14.33
CA LEU A 130 -0.66 -18.48 -13.11
C LEU A 130 -0.28 -17.43 -12.06
N SER A 131 0.23 -16.26 -12.46
CA SER A 131 0.58 -15.17 -11.57
C SER A 131 -0.60 -14.65 -10.74
N MET A 132 -1.83 -14.68 -11.30
CA MET A 132 -3.03 -14.26 -10.58
C MET A 132 -3.43 -15.25 -9.48
N LEU A 133 -3.11 -16.53 -9.64
CA LEU A 133 -3.31 -17.55 -8.60
C LEU A 133 -2.15 -17.54 -7.61
N ALA A 134 -0.92 -17.41 -8.10
CA ALA A 134 0.29 -17.63 -7.31
C ALA A 134 0.79 -16.37 -6.56
N TYR A 135 0.27 -15.15 -6.83
CA TYR A 135 0.75 -13.94 -6.15
C TYR A 135 0.70 -13.99 -4.60
N PRO A 136 -0.21 -14.74 -3.93
CA PRO A 136 -0.17 -14.83 -2.48
C PRO A 136 1.08 -15.57 -1.96
N VAL A 137 1.65 -16.48 -2.77
CA VAL A 137 2.91 -17.14 -2.44
C VAL A 137 4.08 -16.17 -2.59
N LEU A 138 4.05 -15.29 -3.60
CA LEU A 138 5.04 -14.21 -3.71
C LEU A 138 4.94 -13.22 -2.53
N MET A 139 3.73 -12.87 -2.11
CA MET A 139 3.53 -12.04 -0.91
C MET A 139 4.04 -12.72 0.36
N ALA A 140 3.80 -14.02 0.51
CA ALA A 140 4.36 -14.79 1.63
C ALA A 140 5.90 -14.79 1.58
N ALA A 141 6.48 -14.97 0.40
CA ALA A 141 7.93 -14.89 0.21
C ALA A 141 8.47 -13.50 0.58
N ASP A 142 7.82 -12.41 0.17
CA ASP A 142 8.21 -11.05 0.50
C ASP A 142 8.33 -10.82 2.01
N ILE A 143 7.39 -11.34 2.77
CA ILE A 143 7.31 -11.18 4.23
C ILE A 143 8.31 -12.10 4.93
N LEU A 144 8.30 -13.38 4.57
CA LEU A 144 9.08 -14.43 5.25
C LEU A 144 10.59 -14.32 4.96
N LEU A 145 10.97 -13.78 3.80
CA LEU A 145 12.36 -13.61 3.36
C LEU A 145 13.21 -12.78 4.34
N TYR A 146 12.57 -11.91 5.11
CA TYR A 146 13.25 -11.05 6.08
C TYR A 146 12.98 -11.45 7.53
N GLY A 147 12.30 -12.57 7.74
CA GLY A 147 11.85 -12.99 9.06
C GLY A 147 10.92 -11.96 9.71
N SER A 148 10.13 -11.27 8.91
CA SER A 148 9.20 -10.25 9.41
C SER A 148 8.09 -10.89 10.23
N ASP A 149 7.81 -10.30 11.39
CA ASP A 149 6.79 -10.76 12.33
C ASP A 149 5.60 -9.79 12.43
N LEU A 150 5.70 -8.61 11.79
CA LEU A 150 4.65 -7.59 11.77
C LEU A 150 4.48 -7.02 10.36
N VAL A 151 3.22 -6.96 9.89
CA VAL A 151 2.88 -6.41 8.56
C VAL A 151 1.73 -5.42 8.69
N PRO A 152 1.97 -4.12 8.40
CA PRO A 152 0.89 -3.13 8.35
C PRO A 152 0.02 -3.36 7.13
N ILE A 153 -1.26 -3.62 7.35
CA ILE A 153 -2.25 -3.95 6.31
C ILE A 153 -3.60 -3.31 6.59
N GLY A 154 -4.43 -3.21 5.56
CA GLY A 154 -5.87 -3.05 5.71
C GLY A 154 -6.56 -4.38 6.03
N GLU A 155 -7.76 -4.34 6.57
CA GLU A 155 -8.55 -5.52 6.94
C GLU A 155 -8.78 -6.49 5.76
N ASP A 156 -8.91 -5.95 4.54
CA ASP A 156 -9.05 -6.71 3.30
C ASP A 156 -7.85 -7.62 2.99
N GLN A 157 -6.71 -7.40 3.65
CA GLN A 157 -5.48 -8.20 3.48
C GLN A 157 -5.29 -9.28 4.56
N LEU A 158 -6.19 -9.38 5.54
CA LEU A 158 -6.11 -10.41 6.58
C LEU A 158 -6.01 -11.84 6.02
N PRO A 159 -6.79 -12.24 5.00
CA PRO A 159 -6.67 -13.58 4.41
C PRO A 159 -5.27 -13.87 3.83
N HIS A 160 -4.55 -12.83 3.36
CA HIS A 160 -3.19 -13.00 2.85
C HIS A 160 -2.16 -13.22 3.98
N ILE A 161 -2.36 -12.63 5.15
CA ILE A 161 -1.53 -12.91 6.33
C ILE A 161 -1.81 -14.33 6.85
N GLU A 162 -3.06 -14.77 6.81
CA GLU A 162 -3.42 -16.15 7.17
C GLU A 162 -2.72 -17.17 6.27
N ILE A 163 -2.79 -16.98 4.94
CA ILE A 163 -2.08 -17.83 3.98
C ILE A 163 -0.55 -17.78 4.19
N THR A 164 0.02 -16.61 4.46
CA THR A 164 1.45 -16.46 4.77
C THR A 164 1.81 -17.32 5.98
N ASN A 165 1.01 -17.28 7.03
CA ASN A 165 1.20 -18.10 8.24
C ASN A 165 1.00 -19.59 7.99
N GLU A 166 0.03 -19.99 7.16
CA GLU A 166 -0.18 -21.40 6.78
C GLU A 166 1.03 -21.95 6.02
N ILE A 167 1.57 -21.16 5.04
CA ILE A 167 2.75 -21.54 4.26
C ILE A 167 3.98 -21.65 5.17
N GLY A 168 4.24 -20.64 6.01
CA GLY A 168 5.34 -20.64 6.96
C GLY A 168 5.27 -21.80 7.97
N SER A 169 4.08 -22.06 8.53
CA SER A 169 3.85 -23.18 9.44
C SER A 169 4.05 -24.53 8.76
N LYS A 170 3.61 -24.69 7.51
CA LYS A 170 3.81 -25.91 6.74
C LYS A 170 5.30 -26.14 6.45
N PHE A 171 6.04 -25.10 6.11
CA PHE A 171 7.48 -25.17 5.93
C PHE A 171 8.16 -25.62 7.24
N ASN A 172 7.83 -24.97 8.36
CA ASN A 172 8.40 -25.30 9.67
C ASN A 172 8.11 -26.74 10.08
N HIS A 173 6.90 -27.22 9.78
CA HIS A 173 6.53 -28.62 10.07
C HIS A 173 7.33 -29.63 9.23
N LEU A 174 7.56 -29.34 7.96
CA LEU A 174 8.24 -30.26 7.03
C LEU A 174 9.77 -30.25 7.18
N PHE A 175 10.36 -29.06 7.44
CA PHE A 175 11.80 -28.85 7.35
C PHE A 175 12.42 -28.29 8.64
N GLY A 176 11.61 -28.07 9.70
CA GLY A 176 12.08 -27.51 10.97
C GLY A 176 11.93 -25.99 11.05
N GLU A 177 11.82 -25.49 12.29
CA GLU A 177 11.55 -24.09 12.62
C GLU A 177 12.47 -23.12 11.86
N THR A 178 11.86 -22.21 11.07
CA THR A 178 12.58 -21.26 10.21
C THR A 178 11.85 -19.91 10.18
N PHE A 179 10.55 -19.92 9.94
CA PHE A 179 9.76 -18.71 9.78
C PHE A 179 8.98 -18.34 11.05
N PRO A 180 9.00 -17.06 11.45
CA PRO A 180 8.19 -16.60 12.57
C PRO A 180 6.70 -16.58 12.18
N ARG A 181 5.83 -16.54 13.18
CA ARG A 181 4.42 -16.23 12.98
C ARG A 181 4.25 -14.73 12.73
N VAL A 182 3.63 -14.40 11.62
CA VAL A 182 3.36 -13.02 11.19
C VAL A 182 2.08 -12.49 11.84
N LYS A 183 2.14 -11.27 12.38
CA LYS A 183 0.98 -10.57 12.95
C LYS A 183 0.57 -9.43 12.02
N PRO A 184 -0.74 -9.26 11.77
CA PRO A 184 -1.23 -8.06 11.11
C PRO A 184 -1.12 -6.86 12.06
N PHE A 185 -0.71 -5.72 11.54
CA PHE A 185 -0.84 -4.43 12.20
C PHE A 185 -1.95 -3.67 11.45
N ILE A 186 -3.14 -3.67 12.04
CA ILE A 186 -4.26 -2.88 11.53
C ILE A 186 -4.22 -1.58 12.32
N ALA A 187 -3.70 -0.53 11.67
CA ALA A 187 -3.73 0.77 12.29
C ALA A 187 -5.17 1.30 12.33
N ASP A 188 -5.46 2.12 13.32
CA ASP A 188 -6.67 2.93 13.38
C ASP A 188 -6.68 4.01 12.27
N GLY A 189 -6.21 3.63 11.09
CA GLY A 189 -6.15 4.48 9.90
C GLY A 189 -7.53 4.62 9.29
N ALA A 190 -7.97 5.84 9.10
CA ALA A 190 -9.22 6.15 8.46
C ALA A 190 -9.32 5.47 7.08
N ARG A 191 -10.31 4.63 6.87
CA ARG A 191 -10.63 4.08 5.56
C ARG A 191 -11.19 5.21 4.70
N ILE A 192 -10.37 5.72 3.80
CA ILE A 192 -10.77 6.82 2.92
C ILE A 192 -11.52 6.26 1.71
N MET A 193 -12.71 6.76 1.52
CA MET A 193 -13.60 6.37 0.43
C MET A 193 -13.44 7.30 -0.76
N SER A 194 -13.92 6.88 -1.92
CA SER A 194 -13.96 7.70 -3.14
C SER A 194 -14.70 9.01 -2.88
N LEU A 195 -14.20 10.10 -3.44
CA LEU A 195 -14.88 11.40 -3.33
C LEU A 195 -16.19 11.46 -4.11
N GLN A 196 -16.34 10.62 -5.13
CA GLN A 196 -17.54 10.63 -5.99
C GLN A 196 -18.56 9.58 -5.59
N ASP A 197 -18.07 8.42 -5.12
CA ASP A 197 -18.91 7.34 -4.61
C ASP A 197 -18.38 6.87 -3.25
N PRO A 198 -18.92 7.38 -2.15
CA PRO A 198 -18.44 7.06 -0.80
C PRO A 198 -18.73 5.61 -0.36
N THR A 199 -19.35 4.79 -1.21
CA THR A 199 -19.54 3.35 -0.95
C THR A 199 -18.35 2.51 -1.34
N ILE A 200 -17.45 3.04 -2.21
CA ILE A 200 -16.26 2.37 -2.69
C ILE A 200 -14.99 3.04 -2.16
N LYS A 201 -13.95 2.23 -1.93
CA LYS A 201 -12.66 2.72 -1.45
C LYS A 201 -12.01 3.66 -2.49
N MET A 202 -11.32 4.71 -2.03
CA MET A 202 -10.52 5.56 -2.89
C MET A 202 -9.50 4.72 -3.67
N SER A 203 -9.43 4.93 -4.98
CA SER A 203 -8.57 4.16 -5.88
C SER A 203 -7.67 5.06 -6.71
N LYS A 204 -6.63 4.47 -7.31
CA LYS A 204 -5.69 5.15 -8.22
C LYS A 204 -6.27 5.38 -9.62
N THR A 205 -7.42 4.79 -9.95
CA THR A 205 -8.06 4.89 -11.25
C THR A 205 -9.23 5.86 -11.22
N GLY A 206 -9.34 6.67 -12.25
CA GLY A 206 -10.39 7.68 -12.39
C GLY A 206 -10.20 8.90 -11.47
N ASP A 207 -11.21 9.75 -11.43
CA ASP A 207 -11.25 11.00 -10.65
C ASP A 207 -11.78 10.77 -9.20
N SER A 208 -11.53 9.57 -8.67
CA SER A 208 -12.11 9.08 -7.40
C SER A 208 -11.40 9.58 -6.14
N GLY A 209 -10.19 10.15 -6.29
CA GLY A 209 -9.38 10.52 -5.15
C GLY A 209 -8.46 11.71 -5.39
N ILE A 210 -7.86 12.19 -4.29
CA ILE A 210 -6.85 13.25 -4.30
C ILE A 210 -5.48 12.58 -4.42
N SER A 211 -4.78 12.83 -5.52
CA SER A 211 -3.38 12.41 -5.70
C SER A 211 -2.46 13.25 -4.81
N LEU A 212 -1.37 12.67 -4.33
CA LEU A 212 -0.34 13.41 -3.60
C LEU A 212 0.35 14.48 -4.47
N GLY A 213 0.26 14.35 -5.79
CA GLY A 213 0.78 15.31 -6.76
C GLY A 213 -0.26 16.24 -7.38
N ASP A 214 -1.50 16.28 -6.86
CA ASP A 214 -2.53 17.19 -7.38
C ASP A 214 -2.16 18.65 -7.08
N THR A 215 -2.37 19.51 -8.07
CA THR A 215 -2.23 20.96 -7.90
C THR A 215 -3.33 21.52 -6.98
N ALA A 216 -3.13 22.72 -6.47
CA ALA A 216 -4.12 23.39 -5.61
C ALA A 216 -5.49 23.51 -6.30
N ASP A 217 -5.52 23.82 -7.61
CA ASP A 217 -6.76 23.95 -8.37
C ASP A 217 -7.45 22.59 -8.59
N GLU A 218 -6.68 21.52 -8.80
CA GLU A 218 -7.21 20.15 -8.89
C GLU A 218 -7.81 19.70 -7.56
N VAL A 219 -7.13 19.96 -6.44
CA VAL A 219 -7.64 19.66 -5.08
C VAL A 219 -8.96 20.38 -4.83
N ARG A 220 -9.01 21.70 -5.07
CA ARG A 220 -10.25 22.49 -4.91
C ARG A 220 -11.37 21.97 -5.79
N ALA A 221 -11.06 21.66 -7.05
CA ALA A 221 -12.07 21.16 -7.99
C ALA A 221 -12.60 19.79 -7.57
N LYS A 222 -11.75 18.87 -7.13
CA LYS A 222 -12.12 17.53 -6.67
C LYS A 222 -12.97 17.58 -5.41
N ILE A 223 -12.56 18.34 -4.39
CA ILE A 223 -13.31 18.48 -3.14
C ILE A 223 -14.66 19.19 -3.37
N LYS A 224 -14.70 20.22 -4.21
CA LYS A 224 -15.94 20.90 -4.56
C LYS A 224 -16.97 19.93 -5.17
N ARG A 225 -16.52 19.02 -6.06
CA ARG A 225 -17.36 18.01 -6.73
C ARG A 225 -17.63 16.76 -5.89
N ALA A 226 -16.97 16.60 -4.74
CA ALA A 226 -17.17 15.42 -3.89
C ALA A 226 -18.65 15.24 -3.54
N ALA A 227 -19.09 13.97 -3.53
CA ALA A 227 -20.46 13.62 -3.21
C ALA A 227 -20.81 13.99 -1.76
N THR A 228 -22.00 14.53 -1.56
CA THR A 228 -22.62 14.77 -0.25
C THR A 228 -24.10 14.44 -0.36
N ASP A 229 -24.75 14.22 0.76
CA ASP A 229 -26.20 14.07 0.82
C ASP A 229 -26.94 15.38 0.46
N SER A 230 -28.27 15.32 0.35
CA SER A 230 -29.12 16.47 0.03
C SER A 230 -29.39 17.38 1.24
N GLY A 231 -28.83 17.08 2.41
CA GLY A 231 -28.94 17.87 3.61
C GLY A 231 -28.02 19.09 3.63
N ASN A 232 -27.93 19.74 4.78
CA ASN A 232 -27.05 20.88 5.02
C ASN A 232 -26.30 20.81 6.35
N GLU A 233 -26.46 19.71 7.10
CA GLU A 233 -25.83 19.52 8.40
C GLU A 233 -24.53 18.76 8.27
N ILE A 234 -23.44 19.35 8.74
CA ILE A 234 -22.10 18.72 8.76
C ILE A 234 -22.02 17.85 10.00
N LYS A 235 -22.37 16.57 9.82
CA LYS A 235 -22.42 15.56 10.87
C LYS A 235 -21.97 14.21 10.35
N TYR A 236 -21.26 13.48 11.20
CA TYR A 236 -20.78 12.14 10.89
C TYR A 236 -21.89 11.11 11.06
N ASP A 237 -22.24 10.46 9.98
CA ASP A 237 -23.11 9.30 9.92
C ASP A 237 -22.78 8.48 8.66
N GLU A 238 -22.12 7.34 8.84
CA GLU A 238 -21.68 6.50 7.72
C GLU A 238 -22.84 5.97 6.88
N LYS A 239 -24.02 5.81 7.46
CA LYS A 239 -25.18 5.21 6.77
C LYS A 239 -25.98 6.25 5.99
N GLU A 240 -26.29 7.36 6.64
CA GLU A 240 -27.20 8.38 6.07
C GLU A 240 -26.42 9.51 5.37
N LYS A 241 -25.17 9.71 5.77
CA LYS A 241 -24.34 10.84 5.33
C LYS A 241 -22.93 10.38 4.89
N ALA A 242 -22.83 9.26 4.17
CA ALA A 242 -21.55 8.64 3.81
C ALA A 242 -20.56 9.61 3.15
N GLY A 243 -21.03 10.51 2.26
CA GLY A 243 -20.19 11.49 1.58
C GLY A 243 -19.56 12.51 2.53
N ILE A 244 -20.37 13.18 3.36
CA ILE A 244 -19.86 14.15 4.32
C ILE A 244 -19.04 13.49 5.42
N SER A 245 -19.38 12.26 5.83
CA SER A 245 -18.62 11.46 6.79
C SER A 245 -17.22 11.15 6.27
N ASN A 246 -17.07 10.80 4.98
CA ASN A 246 -15.78 10.62 4.35
C ASN A 246 -14.95 11.92 4.35
N LEU A 247 -15.54 13.06 4.05
CA LEU A 247 -14.86 14.35 4.07
C LEU A 247 -14.45 14.77 5.50
N LEU A 248 -15.30 14.51 6.51
CA LEU A 248 -14.96 14.71 7.92
C LEU A 248 -13.80 13.82 8.36
N THR A 249 -13.77 12.58 7.89
CA THR A 249 -12.68 11.63 8.14
C THR A 249 -11.36 12.14 7.56
N ILE A 250 -11.37 12.64 6.31
CA ILE A 250 -10.18 13.25 5.69
C ILE A 250 -9.73 14.48 6.50
N TYR A 251 -10.65 15.36 6.85
CA TYR A 251 -10.34 16.56 7.63
C TYR A 251 -9.68 16.21 8.97
N SER A 252 -10.30 15.30 9.71
CA SER A 252 -9.82 14.82 11.01
C SER A 252 -8.41 14.21 10.89
N ALA A 253 -8.21 13.35 9.92
CA ALA A 253 -6.92 12.64 9.71
C ALA A 253 -5.76 13.59 9.35
N LEU A 254 -6.04 14.71 8.66
CA LEU A 254 -5.02 15.67 8.24
C LEU A 254 -4.79 16.80 9.23
N SER A 255 -5.84 17.23 9.95
CA SER A 255 -5.76 18.34 10.93
C SER A 255 -5.42 17.90 12.35
N ASN A 256 -5.44 16.58 12.64
CA ASN A 256 -5.38 16.00 13.97
C ASN A 256 -6.49 16.48 14.93
N LYS A 257 -7.58 17.06 14.41
CA LYS A 257 -8.79 17.40 15.19
C LYS A 257 -9.70 16.18 15.27
N LYS A 258 -10.42 16.02 16.38
CA LYS A 258 -11.47 15.00 16.47
C LYS A 258 -12.67 15.38 15.60
N ILE A 259 -13.36 14.39 15.04
CA ILE A 259 -14.55 14.61 14.21
C ILE A 259 -15.60 15.47 14.97
N SER A 260 -15.83 15.20 16.26
CA SER A 260 -16.76 15.97 17.09
C SER A 260 -16.38 17.44 17.28
N GLU A 261 -15.09 17.76 17.26
CA GLU A 261 -14.62 19.15 17.31
C GLU A 261 -14.91 19.86 15.98
N ILE A 262 -14.68 19.16 14.86
CA ILE A 262 -14.98 19.68 13.53
C ILE A 262 -16.50 19.89 13.36
N GLU A 263 -17.34 18.94 13.75
CA GLU A 263 -18.80 19.08 13.73
C GLU A 263 -19.26 20.34 14.49
N THR A 264 -18.68 20.59 15.67
CA THR A 264 -18.99 21.76 16.50
C THR A 264 -18.57 23.05 15.80
N GLU A 265 -17.38 23.10 15.19
CA GLU A 265 -16.84 24.26 14.47
C GLU A 265 -17.70 24.63 13.24
N TYR A 266 -18.34 23.62 12.64
CA TYR A 266 -19.14 23.78 11.43
C TYR A 266 -20.65 23.77 11.68
N THR A 267 -21.10 23.86 12.95
CA THR A 267 -22.52 23.98 13.26
C THR A 267 -23.15 25.22 12.60
N GLY A 268 -24.16 25.01 11.76
CA GLY A 268 -24.85 26.07 11.02
C GLY A 268 -24.14 26.59 9.77
N LYS A 269 -22.95 26.05 9.42
CA LYS A 269 -22.24 26.37 8.17
C LYS A 269 -22.73 25.48 7.03
N SER A 270 -22.50 25.94 5.80
CA SER A 270 -22.85 25.21 4.58
C SER A 270 -21.80 24.16 4.20
N TYR A 271 -22.20 23.14 3.42
CA TYR A 271 -21.26 22.21 2.80
C TYR A 271 -20.21 22.89 1.91
N SER A 272 -20.58 24.03 1.31
CA SER A 272 -19.64 24.79 0.46
C SER A 272 -18.50 25.41 1.28
N GLU A 273 -18.80 25.99 2.44
CA GLU A 273 -17.79 26.52 3.36
C GLU A 273 -16.90 25.41 3.89
N PHE A 274 -17.48 24.30 4.36
CA PHE A 274 -16.74 23.15 4.85
C PHE A 274 -15.79 22.57 3.79
N LYS A 275 -16.28 22.39 2.55
CA LYS A 275 -15.46 21.89 1.44
C LYS A 275 -14.32 22.85 1.07
N SER A 276 -14.57 24.15 1.14
CA SER A 276 -13.52 25.15 0.90
C SER A 276 -12.40 25.04 1.93
N ASP A 277 -12.76 24.97 3.20
CA ASP A 277 -11.79 24.88 4.29
C ASP A 277 -11.08 23.52 4.28
N LEU A 278 -11.77 22.41 3.97
CA LEU A 278 -11.15 21.12 3.75
C LEU A 278 -10.11 21.15 2.64
N ALA A 279 -10.39 21.86 1.53
CA ALA A 279 -9.42 22.00 0.44
C ALA A 279 -8.13 22.69 0.92
N GLU A 280 -8.25 23.74 1.74
CA GLU A 280 -7.10 24.42 2.34
C GLU A 280 -6.31 23.48 3.27
N VAL A 281 -6.97 22.68 4.11
CA VAL A 281 -6.31 21.69 4.97
C VAL A 281 -5.54 20.65 4.14
N VAL A 282 -6.15 20.15 3.07
CA VAL A 282 -5.48 19.20 2.17
C VAL A 282 -4.27 19.83 1.49
N MET A 283 -4.39 21.06 0.99
CA MET A 283 -3.28 21.76 0.33
C MET A 283 -2.12 22.04 1.31
N GLN A 284 -2.42 22.47 2.53
CA GLN A 284 -1.42 22.68 3.57
C GLN A 284 -0.66 21.39 3.91
N PHE A 285 -1.36 20.25 3.88
CA PHE A 285 -0.74 18.94 4.06
C PHE A 285 0.15 18.55 2.87
N LEU A 286 -0.34 18.75 1.64
CA LEU A 286 0.36 18.34 0.43
C LEU A 286 1.58 19.20 0.11
N ALA A 287 1.54 20.49 0.40
CA ALA A 287 2.60 21.43 0.01
C ALA A 287 4.01 21.00 0.46
N PRO A 288 4.28 20.69 1.74
CA PRO A 288 5.63 20.28 2.18
C PRO A 288 6.06 18.93 1.59
N LEU A 289 5.11 18.04 1.27
CA LEU A 289 5.38 16.77 0.61
C LEU A 289 5.80 17.00 -0.83
N GLN A 290 5.07 17.84 -1.56
CA GLN A 290 5.35 18.19 -2.95
C GLN A 290 6.69 18.91 -3.09
N GLU A 291 7.01 19.84 -2.20
CA GLU A 291 8.30 20.53 -2.16
C GLU A 291 9.46 19.53 -1.93
N ARG A 292 9.32 18.57 -1.02
CA ARG A 292 10.32 17.51 -0.84
C ARG A 292 10.46 16.64 -2.08
N ARG A 293 9.33 16.28 -2.70
CA ARG A 293 9.33 15.46 -3.92
C ARG A 293 10.04 16.15 -5.08
N GLU A 294 9.79 17.43 -5.27
CA GLU A 294 10.46 18.23 -6.31
C GLU A 294 11.98 18.27 -6.09
N ARG A 295 12.43 18.51 -4.85
CA ARG A 295 13.86 18.47 -4.52
C ARG A 295 14.50 17.12 -4.81
N LEU A 296 13.83 16.03 -4.44
CA LEU A 296 14.30 14.66 -4.73
C LEU A 296 14.34 14.37 -6.23
N ALA A 297 13.36 14.85 -7.00
CA ALA A 297 13.31 14.66 -8.44
C ALA A 297 14.44 15.43 -9.18
N GLN A 298 14.97 16.50 -8.58
CA GLN A 298 16.10 17.26 -9.11
C GLN A 298 17.46 16.62 -8.82
N ASP A 299 17.50 15.61 -7.92
CA ASP A 299 18.74 14.87 -7.58
C ASP A 299 18.54 13.35 -7.72
N PRO A 300 18.44 12.86 -8.98
CA PRO A 300 18.23 11.44 -9.26
C PRO A 300 19.41 10.56 -8.82
N ASP A 301 20.62 11.10 -8.77
CA ASP A 301 21.80 10.35 -8.31
C ASP A 301 21.73 10.08 -6.81
N PHE A 302 21.29 11.04 -6.03
CA PHE A 302 21.03 10.87 -4.60
C PHE A 302 19.97 9.78 -4.35
N VAL A 303 18.83 9.84 -5.05
CA VAL A 303 17.76 8.84 -4.94
C VAL A 303 18.27 7.46 -5.34
N SER A 304 19.05 7.36 -6.42
CA SER A 304 19.65 6.10 -6.87
C SER A 304 20.63 5.54 -5.86
N SER A 305 21.40 6.38 -5.18
CA SER A 305 22.35 5.97 -4.13
C SER A 305 21.63 5.39 -2.89
N ILE A 306 20.51 6.00 -2.49
CA ILE A 306 19.63 5.49 -1.42
C ILE A 306 19.13 4.08 -1.76
N LEU A 307 18.58 3.92 -2.96
CA LEU A 307 18.04 2.63 -3.40
C LEU A 307 19.14 1.56 -3.48
N ALA A 308 20.29 1.88 -4.08
CA ALA A 308 21.41 0.94 -4.21
C ALA A 308 21.87 0.43 -2.84
N LYS A 309 22.05 1.33 -1.85
CA LYS A 309 22.44 1.00 -0.48
C LYS A 309 21.38 0.14 0.22
N SER A 310 20.12 0.48 0.08
CA SER A 310 18.99 -0.24 0.69
C SER A 310 18.81 -1.64 0.06
N GLU A 311 18.86 -1.73 -1.26
CA GLU A 311 18.72 -2.98 -2.01
C GLU A 311 19.89 -3.93 -1.73
N GLU A 312 21.12 -3.41 -1.58
CA GLU A 312 22.27 -4.23 -1.19
C GLU A 312 22.10 -4.83 0.21
N LYS A 313 21.73 -4.01 1.19
CA LYS A 313 21.44 -4.50 2.55
C LYS A 313 20.30 -5.53 2.54
N ALA A 314 19.22 -5.26 1.79
CA ALA A 314 18.11 -6.19 1.68
C ALA A 314 18.52 -7.52 1.05
N ARG A 315 19.39 -7.52 0.01
CA ARG A 315 19.93 -8.75 -0.58
C ARG A 315 20.75 -9.57 0.41
N LEU A 316 21.54 -8.93 1.26
CA LEU A 316 22.29 -9.63 2.30
C LEU A 316 21.36 -10.30 3.32
N LEU A 317 20.38 -9.57 3.85
CA LEU A 317 19.38 -10.12 4.77
C LEU A 317 18.58 -11.27 4.13
N ALA A 318 18.17 -11.10 2.88
CA ALA A 318 17.44 -12.10 2.12
C ALA A 318 18.30 -13.37 1.86
N LYS A 319 19.57 -13.20 1.59
CA LYS A 319 20.51 -14.32 1.38
C LYS A 319 20.62 -15.21 2.61
N ASP A 320 20.71 -14.61 3.79
CA ASP A 320 20.85 -15.38 5.04
C ASP A 320 19.64 -16.29 5.26
N VAL A 321 18.43 -15.79 5.11
CA VAL A 321 17.21 -16.58 5.26
C VAL A 321 17.08 -17.62 4.15
N LEU A 322 17.33 -17.21 2.90
CA LEU A 322 17.22 -18.11 1.75
C LEU A 322 18.21 -19.27 1.82
N SER A 323 19.44 -19.03 2.29
CA SER A 323 20.44 -20.10 2.47
C SER A 323 19.97 -21.15 3.47
N VAL A 324 19.39 -20.73 4.61
CA VAL A 324 18.80 -21.66 5.59
C VAL A 324 17.66 -22.47 4.99
N VAL A 325 16.80 -21.82 4.20
CA VAL A 325 15.68 -22.50 3.52
C VAL A 325 16.19 -23.55 2.54
N LYS A 326 17.19 -23.19 1.71
CA LYS A 326 17.77 -24.10 0.70
C LYS A 326 18.47 -25.28 1.34
N GLU A 327 19.28 -25.04 2.37
CA GLU A 327 19.94 -26.11 3.14
C GLU A 327 18.91 -27.11 3.69
N LYS A 328 17.87 -26.62 4.33
CA LYS A 328 16.81 -27.48 4.91
C LYS A 328 16.00 -28.23 3.85
N MET A 329 15.81 -27.67 2.67
CA MET A 329 15.14 -28.34 1.55
C MET A 329 16.09 -29.25 0.75
N GLY A 330 17.40 -29.21 0.98
CA GLY A 330 18.40 -30.04 0.28
C GLY A 330 18.66 -29.57 -1.15
N VAL A 331 18.57 -28.27 -1.43
CA VAL A 331 18.80 -27.66 -2.76
C VAL A 331 19.89 -26.56 -2.71
N ASP A 332 20.82 -26.71 -1.77
CA ASP A 332 21.93 -25.77 -1.57
C ASP A 332 23.08 -26.03 -2.60
#